data_0b5e176a0997009e5ba201c87aa3cbd7
#
_entry.id   0b5e176a0997009e5ba201c87aa3cbd7
#
_cell.length_a   1.000
_cell.length_b   1.000
_cell.length_c   1.000
_cell.angle_alpha   90.00
_cell.angle_beta   90.00
_cell.angle_gamma   90.00
#
_symmetry.space_group_name_H-M   'P 1'
#
loop_
_entity.id
_entity.type
_entity.pdbx_description
1 polymer ?
#
loop_
_entity_poly.entity_id
_entity_poly.type
_entity_poly.pdbx_seq_one_letter_code
_entity_poly.pdbx_strand_id
1 'polypeptide(L)'
;MRVCVTGGTGFLGGALVRRLLAERVPVRVLARPSVRADELESRGVEVVRGELGDPAAVARAVRGIELVYHVAAKVDSAGKAAEFFETNVRGTEGVLAACLDAGVRRVVYESSIAVYGLVRNGEHIDENTPYDEFPKLRDFYSQSKLAADQLAVSFARKTGLPLVIMRPGIIYGPGKALPLGLLSFNLGKSNFVFGSPDLHFPLNYVENLIDAMELAANLDGDQLREFNIVDDEDLTLLRYHSTKSNVDQSRTRFFPGWPVLAAAPLVDTVMRVLPLGGTRITKHQLERSLQDRFYDTRRIRQELRWAPKVPLEESIRRSIGTHDHA
;
A
#
# COMPACT_ATOMS: atom_id res chain seq x y z
N MET A 1 -22.08 8.82 -12.06
CA MET A 1 -20.66 9.15 -11.79
C MET A 1 -19.78 8.22 -12.62
N ARG A 2 -18.85 8.77 -13.42
CA ARG A 2 -17.83 7.99 -14.14
C ARG A 2 -16.54 7.98 -13.34
N VAL A 3 -15.94 6.81 -13.21
CA VAL A 3 -14.76 6.59 -12.37
C VAL A 3 -13.56 6.16 -13.22
N CYS A 4 -12.38 6.72 -12.95
CA CYS A 4 -11.13 6.20 -13.51
C CYS A 4 -10.28 5.57 -12.41
N VAL A 5 -9.71 4.39 -12.70
CA VAL A 5 -8.76 3.70 -11.81
C VAL A 5 -7.42 3.57 -12.53
N THR A 6 -6.38 4.19 -11.98
CA THR A 6 -5.01 3.87 -12.40
C THR A 6 -4.53 2.66 -11.61
N GLY A 7 -3.77 1.76 -12.24
CA GLY A 7 -3.33 0.53 -11.57
C GLY A 7 -4.41 -0.56 -11.44
N GLY A 8 -5.50 -0.47 -12.22
CA GLY A 8 -6.61 -1.44 -12.18
C GLY A 8 -6.23 -2.89 -12.51
N THR A 9 -5.06 -3.14 -13.07
CA THR A 9 -4.52 -4.49 -13.31
C THR A 9 -3.69 -5.04 -12.12
N GLY A 10 -3.45 -4.20 -11.09
CA GLY A 10 -2.72 -4.58 -9.88
C GLY A 10 -3.61 -5.26 -8.84
N PHE A 11 -3.03 -5.58 -7.67
CA PHE A 11 -3.74 -6.25 -6.58
C PHE A 11 -4.90 -5.40 -6.02
N LEU A 12 -4.60 -4.22 -5.49
CA LEU A 12 -5.61 -3.31 -4.93
C LEU A 12 -6.55 -2.77 -6.03
N GLY A 13 -5.98 -2.25 -7.12
CA GLY A 13 -6.78 -1.68 -8.20
C GLY A 13 -7.70 -2.69 -8.88
N GLY A 14 -7.24 -3.93 -9.08
CA GLY A 14 -8.08 -5.00 -9.63
C GLY A 14 -9.21 -5.42 -8.69
N ALA A 15 -8.98 -5.42 -7.37
CA ALA A 15 -10.03 -5.66 -6.39
C ALA A 15 -11.07 -4.51 -6.38
N LEU A 16 -10.60 -3.27 -6.43
CA LEU A 16 -11.45 -2.08 -6.53
C LEU A 16 -12.29 -2.10 -7.82
N VAL A 17 -11.69 -2.41 -8.97
CA VAL A 17 -12.44 -2.51 -10.24
C VAL A 17 -13.51 -3.58 -10.16
N ARG A 18 -13.22 -4.75 -9.57
CA ARG A 18 -14.25 -5.80 -9.37
C ARG A 18 -15.42 -5.31 -8.50
N ARG A 19 -15.15 -4.57 -7.42
CA ARG A 19 -16.17 -3.99 -6.55
C ARG A 19 -17.04 -3.00 -7.34
N LEU A 20 -16.44 -2.05 -8.04
CA LEU A 20 -17.15 -1.03 -8.83
C LEU A 20 -18.01 -1.66 -9.93
N LEU A 21 -17.52 -2.71 -10.59
CA LEU A 21 -18.32 -3.46 -11.58
C LEU A 21 -19.52 -4.17 -10.96
N ALA A 22 -19.35 -4.76 -9.77
CA ALA A 22 -20.46 -5.40 -9.04
C ALA A 22 -21.54 -4.38 -8.64
N GLU A 23 -21.16 -3.15 -8.39
CA GLU A 23 -22.03 -2.01 -8.11
C GLU A 23 -22.55 -1.31 -9.38
N ARG A 24 -22.22 -1.82 -10.57
CA ARG A 24 -22.61 -1.28 -11.88
C ARG A 24 -22.13 0.14 -12.12
N VAL A 25 -21.02 0.53 -11.49
CA VAL A 25 -20.38 1.82 -11.73
C VAL A 25 -19.61 1.76 -13.05
N PRO A 26 -19.79 2.73 -13.99
CA PRO A 26 -18.97 2.82 -15.20
C PRO A 26 -17.51 3.11 -14.86
N VAL A 27 -16.63 2.17 -15.18
CA VAL A 27 -15.20 2.24 -14.86
C VAL A 27 -14.35 2.37 -16.11
N ARG A 28 -13.42 3.31 -16.08
CA ARG A 28 -12.30 3.41 -17.02
C ARG A 28 -11.01 3.07 -16.28
N VAL A 29 -10.10 2.36 -16.96
CA VAL A 29 -8.80 1.96 -16.39
C VAL A 29 -7.67 2.46 -17.30
N LEU A 30 -6.68 3.15 -16.72
CA LEU A 30 -5.40 3.37 -17.39
C LEU A 30 -4.50 2.17 -17.11
N ALA A 31 -4.10 1.43 -18.13
CA ALA A 31 -3.29 0.23 -18.02
C ALA A 31 -2.30 0.07 -19.16
N ARG A 32 -1.13 -0.49 -18.86
CA ARG A 32 -0.20 -0.97 -19.87
C ARG A 32 -0.82 -2.15 -20.63
N PRO A 33 -0.48 -2.35 -21.92
CA PRO A 33 -0.88 -3.55 -22.64
C PRO A 33 -0.51 -4.82 -21.88
N SER A 34 -1.48 -5.67 -21.60
CA SER A 34 -1.29 -6.92 -20.86
C SER A 34 -2.54 -7.79 -20.92
N VAL A 35 -2.39 -9.11 -20.71
CA VAL A 35 -3.52 -10.06 -20.63
C VAL A 35 -4.57 -9.60 -19.61
N ARG A 36 -4.16 -9.08 -18.45
CA ARG A 36 -5.09 -8.55 -17.45
C ARG A 36 -5.87 -7.33 -17.92
N ALA A 37 -5.27 -6.48 -18.77
CA ALA A 37 -5.97 -5.35 -19.38
C ALA A 37 -7.04 -5.84 -20.38
N ASP A 38 -6.73 -6.87 -21.16
CA ASP A 38 -7.66 -7.49 -22.10
C ASP A 38 -8.82 -8.19 -21.37
N GLU A 39 -8.57 -8.84 -20.25
CA GLU A 39 -9.59 -9.42 -19.37
C GLU A 39 -10.53 -8.35 -18.79
N LEU A 40 -10.03 -7.18 -18.40
CA LEU A 40 -10.87 -6.09 -17.94
C LEU A 40 -11.77 -5.57 -19.05
N GLU A 41 -11.23 -5.40 -20.25
CA GLU A 41 -11.99 -4.96 -21.44
C GLU A 41 -13.10 -5.94 -21.79
N SER A 42 -12.83 -7.26 -21.74
CA SER A 42 -13.84 -8.30 -21.96
C SER A 42 -15.00 -8.29 -20.94
N ARG A 43 -14.78 -7.68 -19.77
CA ARG A 43 -15.80 -7.48 -18.73
C ARG A 43 -16.54 -6.14 -18.85
N GLY A 44 -16.32 -5.38 -19.92
CA GLY A 44 -16.98 -4.10 -20.18
C GLY A 44 -16.30 -2.90 -19.52
N VAL A 45 -15.07 -3.04 -19.05
CA VAL A 45 -14.27 -1.90 -18.57
C VAL A 45 -13.71 -1.14 -19.76
N GLU A 46 -13.85 0.18 -19.76
CA GLU A 46 -13.19 1.04 -20.75
C GLU A 46 -11.69 1.11 -20.45
N VAL A 47 -10.84 0.50 -21.28
CA VAL A 47 -9.39 0.46 -21.07
C VAL A 47 -8.69 1.48 -21.93
N VAL A 48 -8.05 2.47 -21.33
CA VAL A 48 -7.09 3.38 -21.98
C VAL A 48 -5.70 2.76 -21.85
N ARG A 49 -5.16 2.34 -23.00
CA ARG A 49 -3.80 1.75 -23.04
C ARG A 49 -2.76 2.85 -22.97
N GLY A 50 -1.83 2.74 -22.02
CA GLY A 50 -0.75 3.68 -21.78
C GLY A 50 -0.10 3.51 -20.40
N GLU A 51 0.88 4.33 -20.15
CA GLU A 51 1.64 4.36 -18.89
C GLU A 51 1.40 5.67 -18.15
N LEU A 52 1.73 5.72 -16.85
CA LEU A 52 1.66 6.97 -16.07
C LEU A 52 2.63 8.04 -16.59
N GLY A 53 3.74 7.63 -17.21
CA GLY A 53 4.71 8.51 -17.85
C GLY A 53 4.27 9.04 -19.23
N ASP A 54 3.13 8.63 -19.76
CA ASP A 54 2.55 9.15 -21.01
C ASP A 54 1.45 10.19 -20.71
N PRO A 55 1.76 11.51 -20.80
CA PRO A 55 0.79 12.56 -20.48
C PRO A 55 -0.46 12.50 -21.36
N ALA A 56 -0.33 12.08 -22.64
CA ALA A 56 -1.45 11.97 -23.55
C ALA A 56 -2.39 10.81 -23.14
N ALA A 57 -1.85 9.66 -22.73
CA ALA A 57 -2.65 8.56 -22.21
C ALA A 57 -3.34 8.93 -20.90
N VAL A 58 -2.65 9.59 -19.97
CA VAL A 58 -3.22 10.08 -18.70
C VAL A 58 -4.37 11.06 -18.98
N ALA A 59 -4.17 12.06 -19.85
CA ALA A 59 -5.21 13.01 -20.23
C ALA A 59 -6.44 12.33 -20.86
N ARG A 60 -6.24 11.33 -21.72
CA ARG A 60 -7.35 10.52 -22.26
C ARG A 60 -8.08 9.75 -21.17
N ALA A 61 -7.32 9.19 -20.20
CA ALA A 61 -7.89 8.38 -19.13
C ALA A 61 -8.81 9.18 -18.20
N VAL A 62 -8.48 10.45 -17.91
CA VAL A 62 -9.25 11.28 -16.98
C VAL A 62 -10.31 12.16 -17.65
N ARG A 63 -10.35 12.22 -18.99
CA ARG A 63 -11.31 13.06 -19.73
C ARG A 63 -12.76 12.63 -19.46
N GLY A 64 -13.57 13.57 -18.95
CA GLY A 64 -14.98 13.34 -18.62
C GLY A 64 -15.20 12.40 -17.44
N ILE A 65 -14.18 12.26 -16.59
CA ILE A 65 -14.23 11.50 -15.34
C ILE A 65 -14.53 12.44 -14.17
N GLU A 66 -15.35 11.99 -13.26
CA GLU A 66 -15.73 12.73 -12.06
C GLU A 66 -14.88 12.36 -10.83
N LEU A 67 -14.45 11.08 -10.76
CA LEU A 67 -13.69 10.52 -9.64
C LEU A 67 -12.50 9.70 -10.16
N VAL A 68 -11.31 9.96 -9.61
CA VAL A 68 -10.11 9.20 -9.92
C VAL A 68 -9.61 8.47 -8.67
N TYR A 69 -9.48 7.15 -8.75
CA TYR A 69 -8.70 6.36 -7.80
C TYR A 69 -7.28 6.16 -8.36
N HIS A 70 -6.33 6.86 -7.78
CA HIS A 70 -4.93 6.74 -8.17
C HIS A 70 -4.20 5.74 -7.27
N VAL A 71 -4.19 4.46 -7.69
CA VAL A 71 -3.56 3.35 -6.95
C VAL A 71 -2.38 2.73 -7.70
N ALA A 72 -2.03 3.28 -8.87
CA ALA A 72 -0.88 2.82 -9.64
C ALA A 72 0.42 3.22 -8.95
N ALA A 73 1.27 2.25 -8.68
CA ALA A 73 2.62 2.46 -8.19
C ALA A 73 3.53 1.30 -8.61
N LYS A 74 4.83 1.56 -8.74
CA LYS A 74 5.85 0.53 -8.78
C LYS A 74 6.14 0.10 -7.34
N VAL A 75 5.79 -1.15 -7.00
CA VAL A 75 5.85 -1.70 -5.64
C VAL A 75 6.82 -2.88 -5.52
N ASP A 76 7.25 -3.46 -6.66
CA ASP A 76 8.22 -4.55 -6.66
C ASP A 76 9.58 -4.04 -6.14
N SER A 77 10.31 -4.93 -5.53
CA SER A 77 11.62 -4.61 -4.96
C SER A 77 12.76 -4.60 -5.99
N ALA A 78 12.47 -5.00 -7.22
CA ALA A 78 13.44 -5.05 -8.30
C ALA A 78 13.39 -3.75 -9.12
N GLY A 79 14.55 -3.24 -9.51
CA GLY A 79 14.68 -2.08 -10.38
C GLY A 79 15.61 -0.99 -9.86
N LYS A 80 15.84 0.00 -10.69
CA LYS A 80 16.68 1.17 -10.38
C LYS A 80 15.85 2.27 -9.72
N ALA A 81 16.48 3.11 -8.91
CA ALA A 81 15.84 4.27 -8.27
C ALA A 81 15.03 5.10 -9.28
N ALA A 82 15.63 5.38 -10.45
CA ALA A 82 14.98 6.17 -11.49
C ALA A 82 13.60 5.63 -11.90
N GLU A 83 13.43 4.31 -11.99
CA GLU A 83 12.14 3.70 -12.37
C GLU A 83 11.06 3.92 -11.32
N PHE A 84 11.43 3.86 -10.02
CA PHE A 84 10.50 4.15 -8.93
C PHE A 84 10.09 5.61 -8.93
N PHE A 85 11.05 6.53 -9.09
CA PHE A 85 10.77 7.96 -9.11
C PHE A 85 9.98 8.37 -10.34
N GLU A 86 10.28 7.80 -11.51
CA GLU A 86 9.52 8.07 -12.74
C GLU A 86 8.07 7.63 -12.60
N THR A 87 7.83 6.40 -12.12
CA THR A 87 6.47 5.88 -11.98
C THR A 87 5.72 6.51 -10.82
N ASN A 88 6.33 6.54 -9.61
CA ASN A 88 5.60 6.89 -8.40
C ASN A 88 5.53 8.40 -8.16
N VAL A 89 6.56 9.17 -8.56
CA VAL A 89 6.59 10.63 -8.35
C VAL A 89 6.10 11.37 -9.58
N ARG A 90 6.79 11.22 -10.73
CA ARG A 90 6.43 11.89 -11.97
C ARG A 90 5.06 11.43 -12.48
N GLY A 91 4.77 10.12 -12.41
CA GLY A 91 3.48 9.59 -12.78
C GLY A 91 2.35 10.15 -11.92
N THR A 92 2.54 10.27 -10.60
CA THR A 92 1.57 10.91 -9.70
C THR A 92 1.38 12.39 -10.03
N GLU A 93 2.46 13.14 -10.26
CA GLU A 93 2.40 14.53 -10.70
C GLU A 93 1.56 14.69 -11.96
N GLY A 94 1.83 13.87 -12.98
CA GLY A 94 1.09 13.87 -14.24
C GLY A 94 -0.40 13.55 -14.08
N VAL A 95 -0.76 12.59 -13.23
CA VAL A 95 -2.16 12.26 -12.93
C VAL A 95 -2.85 13.42 -12.23
N LEU A 96 -2.23 14.04 -11.20
CA LEU A 96 -2.83 15.16 -10.47
C LEU A 96 -3.03 16.38 -11.38
N ALA A 97 -2.04 16.70 -12.22
CA ALA A 97 -2.14 17.79 -13.20
C ALA A 97 -3.28 17.56 -14.20
N ALA A 98 -3.35 16.36 -14.78
CA ALA A 98 -4.41 16.00 -15.72
C ALA A 98 -5.81 16.01 -15.06
N CYS A 99 -5.92 15.61 -13.78
CA CYS A 99 -7.16 15.69 -13.01
C CYS A 99 -7.60 17.15 -12.78
N LEU A 100 -6.64 18.03 -12.47
CA LEU A 100 -6.91 19.46 -12.32
C LEU A 100 -7.43 20.06 -13.63
N ASP A 101 -6.72 19.80 -14.75
CA ASP A 101 -7.08 20.32 -16.07
C ASP A 101 -8.43 19.79 -16.56
N ALA A 102 -8.78 18.56 -16.21
CA ALA A 102 -10.06 17.92 -16.57
C ALA A 102 -11.22 18.32 -15.63
N GLY A 103 -10.98 19.07 -14.56
CA GLY A 103 -11.99 19.42 -13.58
C GLY A 103 -12.54 18.22 -12.81
N VAL A 104 -11.70 17.23 -12.52
CA VAL A 104 -12.09 16.05 -11.73
C VAL A 104 -12.57 16.46 -10.35
N ARG A 105 -13.76 16.01 -9.96
CA ARG A 105 -14.40 16.38 -8.68
C ARG A 105 -13.64 15.88 -7.45
N ARG A 106 -13.01 14.72 -7.56
CA ARG A 106 -12.27 14.08 -6.45
C ARG A 106 -11.18 13.15 -6.95
N VAL A 107 -10.03 13.22 -6.31
CA VAL A 107 -8.97 12.24 -6.44
C VAL A 107 -8.77 11.53 -5.10
N VAL A 108 -8.82 10.19 -5.09
CA VAL A 108 -8.43 9.35 -3.96
C VAL A 108 -7.08 8.71 -4.31
N TYR A 109 -6.03 9.15 -3.63
CA TYR A 109 -4.66 8.70 -3.88
C TYR A 109 -4.20 7.71 -2.81
N GLU A 110 -3.76 6.54 -3.24
CA GLU A 110 -3.15 5.53 -2.38
C GLU A 110 -1.66 5.84 -2.19
N SER A 111 -1.33 6.34 -1.00
CA SER A 111 0.03 6.53 -0.51
C SER A 111 0.48 5.31 0.33
N SER A 112 1.12 5.51 1.46
CA SER A 112 1.54 4.43 2.38
C SER A 112 1.99 5.00 3.73
N ILE A 113 1.83 4.24 4.82
CA ILE A 113 2.52 4.52 6.09
C ILE A 113 4.06 4.50 5.95
N ALA A 114 4.56 4.07 4.79
CA ALA A 114 5.98 4.12 4.48
C ALA A 114 6.55 5.55 4.45
N VAL A 115 5.73 6.58 4.40
CA VAL A 115 6.16 7.99 4.44
C VAL A 115 6.75 8.40 5.79
N TYR A 116 6.40 7.71 6.87
CA TYR A 116 6.94 7.96 8.19
C TYR A 116 8.28 7.27 8.40
N GLY A 117 9.20 7.95 9.07
CA GLY A 117 10.55 7.46 9.36
C GLY A 117 10.65 6.51 10.55
N LEU A 118 11.86 6.43 11.09
CA LEU A 118 12.08 5.84 12.40
C LEU A 118 11.46 6.77 13.45
N VAL A 119 10.69 6.19 14.33
CA VAL A 119 10.08 6.85 15.49
C VAL A 119 10.61 6.22 16.77
N ARG A 120 10.31 6.80 17.91
CA ARG A 120 10.63 6.15 19.20
C ARG A 120 9.79 4.89 19.35
N ASN A 121 10.37 3.86 19.96
CA ASN A 121 9.64 2.61 20.19
C ASN A 121 8.41 2.88 21.06
N GLY A 122 7.23 2.38 20.63
CA GLY A 122 5.95 2.64 21.28
C GLY A 122 5.32 4.01 20.95
N GLU A 123 5.85 4.75 19.99
CA GLU A 123 5.31 6.06 19.59
C GLU A 123 4.05 5.89 18.73
N HIS A 124 3.05 6.75 19.02
CA HIS A 124 1.84 6.86 18.23
C HIS A 124 2.07 7.78 17.03
N ILE A 125 1.77 7.27 15.84
CA ILE A 125 1.94 7.96 14.55
C ILE A 125 0.57 8.36 14.04
N ASP A 126 0.32 9.67 14.00
CA ASP A 126 -0.86 10.26 13.36
C ASP A 126 -0.49 10.96 12.05
N GLU A 127 -1.46 11.58 11.39
CA GLU A 127 -1.26 12.29 10.12
C GLU A 127 -0.49 13.61 10.27
N ASN A 128 -0.26 14.10 11.50
CA ASN A 128 0.57 15.26 11.80
C ASN A 128 2.02 14.88 12.10
N THR A 129 2.30 13.58 12.29
CA THR A 129 3.66 13.08 12.50
C THR A 129 4.56 13.47 11.33
N PRO A 130 5.74 14.03 11.58
CA PRO A 130 6.66 14.44 10.52
C PRO A 130 7.04 13.30 9.59
N TYR A 131 7.28 13.64 8.34
CA TYR A 131 7.86 12.72 7.36
C TYR A 131 9.25 12.25 7.78
N ASP A 132 9.70 11.13 7.17
CA ASP A 132 11.05 10.61 7.38
C ASP A 132 12.13 11.65 7.02
N GLU A 133 12.99 11.94 7.98
CA GLU A 133 14.11 12.88 7.80
C GLU A 133 15.31 12.24 7.07
N PHE A 134 15.39 10.92 7.02
CA PHE A 134 16.51 10.17 6.44
C PHE A 134 16.10 9.24 5.29
N PRO A 135 15.34 9.71 4.28
CA PRO A 135 14.79 8.86 3.25
C PRO A 135 15.86 8.10 2.44
N LYS A 136 17.08 8.67 2.30
CA LYS A 136 18.19 8.04 1.56
C LYS A 136 18.67 6.71 2.17
N LEU A 137 18.36 6.45 3.44
CA LEU A 137 18.70 5.19 4.11
C LEU A 137 17.71 4.07 3.81
N ARG A 138 16.63 4.37 3.07
CA ARG A 138 15.53 3.45 2.79
C ARG A 138 15.64 2.84 1.40
N ASP A 139 14.80 1.83 1.16
CA ASP A 139 14.59 1.27 -0.17
C ASP A 139 13.97 2.31 -1.14
N PHE A 140 14.14 2.07 -2.44
CA PHE A 140 13.68 3.02 -3.46
C PHE A 140 12.16 3.17 -3.50
N TYR A 141 11.41 2.11 -3.14
CA TYR A 141 9.96 2.21 -3.02
C TYR A 141 9.57 3.22 -1.94
N SER A 142 10.09 3.06 -0.72
CA SER A 142 9.79 3.95 0.41
C SER A 142 10.21 5.41 0.11
N GLN A 143 11.40 5.60 -0.49
CA GLN A 143 11.85 6.92 -0.92
C GLN A 143 10.89 7.57 -1.92
N SER A 144 10.45 6.81 -2.93
CA SER A 144 9.55 7.32 -3.97
C SER A 144 8.13 7.57 -3.46
N LYS A 145 7.60 6.74 -2.55
CA LYS A 145 6.27 6.96 -1.92
C LYS A 145 6.29 8.20 -1.04
N LEU A 146 7.37 8.42 -0.27
CA LEU A 146 7.53 9.66 0.50
C LEU A 146 7.54 10.89 -0.41
N ALA A 147 8.38 10.89 -1.44
CA ALA A 147 8.49 12.02 -2.37
C ALA A 147 7.16 12.28 -3.10
N ALA A 148 6.43 11.24 -3.50
CA ALA A 148 5.13 11.35 -4.15
C ALA A 148 4.04 11.88 -3.20
N ASP A 149 4.03 11.45 -1.94
CA ASP A 149 3.09 11.97 -0.93
C ASP A 149 3.33 13.46 -0.66
N GLN A 150 4.58 13.87 -0.42
CA GLN A 150 4.95 15.29 -0.25
C GLN A 150 4.57 16.14 -1.46
N LEU A 151 4.82 15.63 -2.68
CA LEU A 151 4.42 16.27 -3.92
C LEU A 151 2.89 16.41 -3.98
N ALA A 152 2.14 15.35 -3.69
CA ALA A 152 0.67 15.36 -3.75
C ALA A 152 0.06 16.36 -2.75
N VAL A 153 0.56 16.40 -1.51
CA VAL A 153 0.16 17.37 -0.49
C VAL A 153 0.45 18.80 -0.96
N SER A 154 1.67 19.05 -1.45
CA SER A 154 2.06 20.39 -1.94
C SER A 154 1.24 20.81 -3.14
N PHE A 155 0.97 19.89 -4.08
CA PHE A 155 0.18 20.13 -5.28
C PHE A 155 -1.26 20.52 -4.92
N ALA A 156 -1.92 19.71 -4.07
CA ALA A 156 -3.30 19.99 -3.66
C ALA A 156 -3.43 21.32 -2.90
N ARG A 157 -2.50 21.63 -1.98
CA ARG A 157 -2.48 22.91 -1.26
C ARG A 157 -2.30 24.11 -2.19
N LYS A 158 -1.49 23.95 -3.24
CA LYS A 158 -1.20 25.03 -4.19
C LYS A 158 -2.33 25.27 -5.20
N THR A 159 -3.00 24.21 -5.63
CA THR A 159 -3.96 24.26 -6.75
C THR A 159 -5.42 24.19 -6.31
N GLY A 160 -5.68 23.76 -5.07
CA GLY A 160 -7.04 23.50 -4.59
C GLY A 160 -7.66 22.22 -5.15
N LEU A 161 -6.88 21.32 -5.79
CA LEU A 161 -7.41 20.05 -6.27
C LEU A 161 -8.03 19.25 -5.11
N PRO A 162 -9.31 18.82 -5.21
CA PRO A 162 -9.94 17.99 -4.19
C PRO A 162 -9.27 16.63 -4.08
N LEU A 163 -8.40 16.44 -3.08
CA LEU A 163 -7.54 15.28 -2.93
C LEU A 163 -7.71 14.64 -1.55
N VAL A 164 -7.92 13.33 -1.55
CA VAL A 164 -7.83 12.50 -0.34
C VAL A 164 -6.63 11.57 -0.47
N ILE A 165 -5.70 11.67 0.46
CA ILE A 165 -4.52 10.81 0.54
C ILE A 165 -4.78 9.73 1.57
N MET A 166 -4.71 8.46 1.14
CA MET A 166 -4.86 7.29 1.98
C MET A 166 -3.47 6.71 2.25
N ARG A 167 -3.07 6.60 3.51
CA ARG A 167 -1.79 5.99 3.92
C ARG A 167 -2.04 4.64 4.57
N PRO A 168 -2.27 3.58 3.78
CA PRO A 168 -2.51 2.25 4.32
C PRO A 168 -1.25 1.62 4.90
N GLY A 169 -1.46 0.70 5.84
CA GLY A 169 -0.48 -0.27 6.29
C GLY A 169 -0.14 -1.29 5.21
N ILE A 170 0.27 -2.49 5.61
CA ILE A 170 0.60 -3.58 4.70
C ILE A 170 -0.70 -4.16 4.13
N ILE A 171 -0.91 -3.99 2.83
CA ILE A 171 -2.13 -4.46 2.16
C ILE A 171 -2.00 -5.94 1.83
N TYR A 172 -2.98 -6.73 2.27
CA TYR A 172 -3.05 -8.17 2.04
C TYR A 172 -4.47 -8.61 1.66
N GLY A 173 -4.59 -9.86 1.22
CA GLY A 173 -5.87 -10.47 0.84
C GLY A 173 -5.69 -11.65 -0.09
N PRO A 174 -6.78 -12.21 -0.65
CA PRO A 174 -6.73 -13.32 -1.59
C PRO A 174 -5.78 -13.06 -2.77
N GLY A 175 -4.82 -13.95 -2.99
CA GLY A 175 -3.81 -13.82 -4.04
C GLY A 175 -2.61 -12.94 -3.71
N LYS A 176 -2.51 -12.39 -2.49
CA LYS A 176 -1.32 -11.66 -2.02
C LYS A 176 -0.97 -12.08 -0.60
N ALA A 177 0.09 -12.89 -0.49
CA ALA A 177 0.62 -13.31 0.80
C ALA A 177 1.20 -12.13 1.59
N LEU A 178 1.17 -12.27 2.92
CA LEU A 178 1.80 -11.30 3.82
C LEU A 178 3.32 -11.40 3.78
N PRO A 179 4.04 -10.28 3.65
CA PRO A 179 5.50 -10.26 3.52
C PRO A 179 6.20 -10.41 4.88
N LEU A 180 5.95 -11.51 5.59
CA LEU A 180 6.64 -11.81 6.86
C LEU A 180 8.04 -12.41 6.67
N GLY A 181 8.43 -12.70 5.45
CA GLY A 181 9.65 -13.43 5.13
C GLY A 181 10.97 -12.79 5.61
N LEU A 182 10.95 -11.52 6.00
CA LEU A 182 12.12 -10.85 6.60
C LEU A 182 12.25 -11.11 8.10
N LEU A 183 11.15 -11.37 8.78
CA LEU A 183 11.10 -11.57 10.22
C LEU A 183 10.77 -13.01 10.63
N SER A 184 10.41 -13.88 9.70
CA SER A 184 10.08 -15.26 10.02
C SER A 184 10.53 -16.24 8.94
N PHE A 185 10.92 -17.44 9.37
CA PHE A 185 11.20 -18.56 8.48
C PHE A 185 10.70 -19.87 9.09
N ASN A 186 10.39 -20.82 8.23
CA ASN A 186 9.98 -22.14 8.65
C ASN A 186 11.15 -23.12 8.51
N LEU A 187 11.39 -23.94 9.53
CA LEU A 187 12.32 -25.05 9.50
C LEU A 187 11.55 -26.33 9.91
N GLY A 188 11.25 -27.15 8.94
CA GLY A 188 10.35 -28.30 9.13
C GLY A 188 8.95 -27.83 9.54
N LYS A 189 8.49 -28.30 10.71
CA LYS A 189 7.18 -27.91 11.27
C LYS A 189 7.26 -26.72 12.25
N SER A 190 8.43 -26.16 12.49
CA SER A 190 8.64 -25.08 13.43
C SER A 190 8.74 -23.73 12.70
N ASN A 191 8.09 -22.71 13.25
CA ASN A 191 8.13 -21.34 12.76
C ASN A 191 9.02 -20.51 13.70
N PHE A 192 10.01 -19.83 13.15
CA PHE A 192 10.96 -18.99 13.86
C PHE A 192 10.68 -17.54 13.50
N VAL A 193 10.42 -16.71 14.50
CA VAL A 193 10.06 -15.29 14.32
C VAL A 193 11.08 -14.43 15.05
N PHE A 194 11.67 -13.46 14.34
CA PHE A 194 12.54 -12.46 14.95
C PHE A 194 11.74 -11.20 15.29
N GLY A 195 11.81 -10.76 16.51
CA GLY A 195 11.09 -9.62 17.07
C GLY A 195 10.38 -9.99 18.37
N SER A 196 9.83 -8.97 19.04
CA SER A 196 8.95 -9.19 20.18
C SER A 196 7.64 -9.83 19.76
N PRO A 197 7.07 -10.79 20.51
CA PRO A 197 5.71 -11.28 20.28
C PRO A 197 4.67 -10.13 20.33
N ASP A 198 4.93 -9.11 21.12
CA ASP A 198 4.06 -7.95 21.31
C ASP A 198 4.27 -6.83 20.28
N LEU A 199 5.16 -7.04 19.30
CA LEU A 199 5.40 -6.07 18.22
C LEU A 199 4.15 -5.86 17.37
N HIS A 200 3.68 -4.61 17.27
CA HIS A 200 2.51 -4.25 16.47
C HIS A 200 2.77 -4.38 14.98
N PHE A 201 1.76 -4.87 14.27
CA PHE A 201 1.87 -5.21 12.86
C PHE A 201 0.74 -4.54 12.05
N PRO A 202 1.02 -3.43 11.35
CA PRO A 202 -0.01 -2.63 10.72
C PRO A 202 -0.50 -3.28 9.43
N LEU A 203 -1.61 -3.99 9.48
CA LEU A 203 -2.23 -4.67 8.33
C LEU A 203 -3.46 -3.94 7.83
N ASN A 204 -3.69 -4.02 6.51
CA ASN A 204 -4.94 -3.66 5.86
C ASN A 204 -5.43 -4.79 4.98
N TYR A 205 -6.59 -5.33 5.29
CA TYR A 205 -7.29 -6.23 4.40
C TYR A 205 -7.84 -5.46 3.19
N VAL A 206 -7.63 -5.98 2.00
CA VAL A 206 -7.93 -5.28 0.75
C VAL A 206 -9.38 -4.79 0.65
N GLU A 207 -10.36 -5.57 1.12
CA GLU A 207 -11.77 -5.16 1.09
C GLU A 207 -12.07 -4.03 2.08
N ASN A 208 -11.48 -4.05 3.29
CA ASN A 208 -11.62 -2.98 4.27
C ASN A 208 -11.01 -1.66 3.76
N LEU A 209 -9.87 -1.74 3.06
CA LEU A 209 -9.26 -0.57 2.43
C LEU A 209 -10.13 -0.01 1.30
N ILE A 210 -10.73 -0.88 0.47
CA ILE A 210 -11.66 -0.46 -0.58
C ILE A 210 -12.87 0.26 0.03
N ASP A 211 -13.47 -0.28 1.09
CA ASP A 211 -14.57 0.39 1.80
C ASP A 211 -14.17 1.81 2.26
N ALA A 212 -12.95 1.97 2.80
CA ALA A 212 -12.44 3.28 3.16
C ALA A 212 -12.24 4.22 1.96
N MET A 213 -11.75 3.69 0.83
CA MET A 213 -11.57 4.48 -0.39
C MET A 213 -12.91 4.94 -0.97
N GLU A 214 -13.95 4.12 -0.91
CA GLU A 214 -15.30 4.47 -1.34
C GLU A 214 -15.93 5.57 -0.45
N LEU A 215 -15.72 5.50 0.87
CA LEU A 215 -16.13 6.55 1.79
C LEU A 215 -15.36 7.86 1.50
N ALA A 216 -14.05 7.78 1.27
CA ALA A 216 -13.21 8.93 0.94
C ALA A 216 -13.64 9.61 -0.38
N ALA A 217 -14.10 8.85 -1.36
CA ALA A 217 -14.60 9.36 -2.64
C ALA A 217 -15.88 10.19 -2.48
N ASN A 218 -16.68 9.90 -1.45
CA ASN A 218 -17.96 10.56 -1.15
C ASN A 218 -17.87 11.58 -0.02
N LEU A 219 -16.67 11.88 0.48
CA LEU A 219 -16.46 12.87 1.52
C LEU A 219 -16.90 14.27 1.05
N ASP A 220 -17.60 15.00 1.91
CA ASP A 220 -18.02 16.35 1.63
C ASP A 220 -16.85 17.35 1.65
N GLY A 221 -16.96 18.40 0.84
CA GLY A 221 -15.97 19.48 0.73
C GLY A 221 -14.80 19.16 -0.19
N ASP A 222 -14.11 20.20 -0.61
CA ASP A 222 -13.05 20.15 -1.65
C ASP A 222 -11.63 20.28 -1.05
N GLN A 223 -11.50 20.12 0.26
CA GLN A 223 -10.22 20.29 0.92
C GLN A 223 -9.37 19.03 0.82
N LEU A 224 -8.06 19.22 0.88
CA LEU A 224 -7.10 18.12 1.10
C LEU A 224 -7.41 17.40 2.41
N ARG A 225 -7.48 16.08 2.36
CA ARG A 225 -7.56 15.20 3.54
C ARG A 225 -6.47 14.14 3.48
N GLU A 226 -5.95 13.81 4.62
CA GLU A 226 -4.90 12.79 4.79
C GLU A 226 -5.36 11.82 5.86
N PHE A 227 -5.29 10.50 5.59
CA PHE A 227 -5.73 9.47 6.52
C PHE A 227 -4.71 8.35 6.65
N ASN A 228 -4.28 8.07 7.87
CA ASN A 228 -3.67 6.78 8.20
C ASN A 228 -4.75 5.72 8.27
N ILE A 229 -4.45 4.53 7.78
CA ILE A 229 -5.40 3.44 7.80
C ILE A 229 -4.71 2.10 8.11
N VAL A 230 -5.16 1.47 9.18
CA VAL A 230 -4.85 0.09 9.56
C VAL A 230 -6.13 -0.54 10.12
N ASP A 231 -6.34 -1.83 9.90
CA ASP A 231 -7.59 -2.48 10.29
C ASP A 231 -7.70 -2.63 11.80
N ASP A 232 -6.63 -3.07 12.45
CA ASP A 232 -6.55 -3.31 13.89
C ASP A 232 -5.24 -2.69 14.43
N GLU A 233 -5.38 -1.65 15.25
CA GLU A 233 -4.26 -0.94 15.83
C GLU A 233 -3.48 -1.80 16.85
N ASP A 234 -4.18 -2.75 17.48
CA ASP A 234 -3.66 -3.62 18.53
C ASP A 234 -3.19 -5.00 18.00
N LEU A 235 -3.07 -5.14 16.66
CA LEU A 235 -2.59 -6.39 16.09
C LEU A 235 -1.09 -6.60 16.36
N THR A 236 -0.77 -7.61 17.17
CA THR A 236 0.61 -8.02 17.44
C THR A 236 1.06 -9.19 16.58
N LEU A 237 2.39 -9.42 16.50
CA LEU A 237 2.95 -10.59 15.83
C LEU A 237 2.46 -11.90 16.45
N LEU A 238 2.33 -11.98 17.78
CA LEU A 238 1.80 -13.13 18.46
C LEU A 238 0.35 -13.41 18.04
N ARG A 239 -0.52 -12.39 18.10
CA ARG A 239 -1.92 -12.50 17.70
C ARG A 239 -2.06 -12.90 16.22
N TYR A 240 -1.25 -12.30 15.34
CA TYR A 240 -1.22 -12.67 13.93
C TYR A 240 -0.85 -14.17 13.73
N HIS A 241 0.22 -14.64 14.40
CA HIS A 241 0.63 -16.04 14.27
C HIS A 241 -0.38 -17.01 14.90
N SER A 242 -1.09 -16.59 15.97
CA SER A 242 -2.14 -17.40 16.60
C SER A 242 -3.39 -17.57 15.73
N THR A 243 -3.65 -16.61 14.84
CA THR A 243 -4.81 -16.65 13.93
C THR A 243 -4.60 -17.58 12.73
N LYS A 244 -3.36 -17.93 12.41
CA LYS A 244 -3.04 -18.89 11.33
C LYS A 244 -3.39 -20.32 11.76
N SER A 245 -4.50 -20.86 11.24
CA SER A 245 -4.99 -22.19 11.56
C SER A 245 -4.02 -23.33 11.22
N ASN A 246 -3.08 -23.12 10.30
CA ASN A 246 -2.13 -24.14 9.84
C ASN A 246 -0.79 -24.13 10.59
N VAL A 247 -0.60 -23.20 11.54
CA VAL A 247 0.62 -23.13 12.34
C VAL A 247 0.33 -23.64 13.74
N ASP A 248 0.95 -24.77 14.11
CA ASP A 248 0.95 -25.24 15.50
C ASP A 248 1.64 -24.20 16.37
N GLN A 249 0.84 -23.45 17.16
CA GLN A 249 1.33 -22.36 18.01
C GLN A 249 2.43 -22.82 18.97
N SER A 250 2.39 -24.07 19.40
CA SER A 250 3.43 -24.67 20.27
C SER A 250 4.81 -24.73 19.60
N ARG A 251 4.85 -24.57 18.27
CA ARG A 251 6.06 -24.62 17.43
C ARG A 251 6.51 -23.25 16.92
N THR A 252 5.81 -22.18 17.26
CA THR A 252 6.26 -20.82 16.97
C THR A 252 7.20 -20.37 18.08
N ARG A 253 8.42 -19.98 17.71
CA ARG A 253 9.45 -19.51 18.63
C ARG A 253 9.86 -18.11 18.27
N PHE A 254 9.73 -17.19 19.23
CA PHE A 254 10.17 -15.80 19.11
C PHE A 254 11.62 -15.66 19.56
N PHE A 255 12.40 -14.92 18.79
CA PHE A 255 13.79 -14.61 19.06
C PHE A 255 14.00 -13.10 19.06
N PRO A 256 14.94 -12.59 19.89
CA PRO A 256 15.29 -11.17 19.82
C PRO A 256 15.66 -10.73 18.41
N GLY A 257 15.29 -9.50 18.02
CA GLY A 257 15.60 -8.97 16.69
C GLY A 257 17.07 -8.56 16.50
N TRP A 258 17.83 -8.37 17.58
CA TRP A 258 19.20 -7.87 17.49
C TRP A 258 20.18 -8.73 16.67
N PRO A 259 20.09 -10.10 16.63
CA PRO A 259 20.99 -10.87 15.80
C PRO A 259 20.79 -10.58 14.32
N VAL A 260 19.52 -10.36 13.90
CA VAL A 260 19.18 -10.00 12.50
C VAL A 260 19.74 -8.62 12.17
N LEU A 261 19.65 -7.66 13.10
CA LEU A 261 20.23 -6.33 12.93
C LEU A 261 21.77 -6.37 12.87
N ALA A 262 22.39 -7.20 13.68
CA ALA A 262 23.85 -7.38 13.65
C ALA A 262 24.34 -8.02 12.35
N ALA A 263 23.58 -8.97 11.80
CA ALA A 263 23.90 -9.62 10.55
C ALA A 263 23.60 -8.75 9.30
N ALA A 264 22.77 -7.72 9.42
CA ALA A 264 22.27 -6.93 8.28
C ALA A 264 23.37 -6.33 7.38
N PRO A 265 24.51 -5.77 7.89
CA PRO A 265 25.57 -5.27 7.04
C PRO A 265 26.26 -6.36 6.21
N LEU A 266 26.41 -7.56 6.78
CA LEU A 266 26.98 -8.72 6.08
C LEU A 266 26.01 -9.18 4.98
N VAL A 267 24.73 -9.29 5.29
CA VAL A 267 23.68 -9.67 4.32
C VAL A 267 23.61 -8.66 3.18
N ASP A 268 23.60 -7.35 3.44
CA ASP A 268 23.61 -6.31 2.40
C ASP A 268 24.87 -6.41 1.52
N THR A 269 26.04 -6.69 2.11
CA THR A 269 27.29 -6.87 1.37
C THR A 269 27.23 -8.12 0.47
N VAL A 270 26.78 -9.26 0.99
CA VAL A 270 26.63 -10.49 0.23
C VAL A 270 25.63 -10.31 -0.93
N MET A 271 24.49 -9.65 -0.69
CA MET A 271 23.49 -9.40 -1.73
C MET A 271 23.96 -8.38 -2.79
N ARG A 272 24.95 -7.55 -2.50
CA ARG A 272 25.59 -6.68 -3.49
C ARG A 272 26.53 -7.44 -4.42
N VAL A 273 27.23 -8.44 -3.89
CA VAL A 273 28.25 -9.21 -4.62
C VAL A 273 27.61 -10.36 -5.41
N LEU A 274 26.62 -11.02 -4.83
CA LEU A 274 25.88 -12.10 -5.47
C LEU A 274 24.54 -11.59 -5.96
N PRO A 275 24.27 -11.53 -7.28
CA PRO A 275 22.99 -11.07 -7.82
C PRO A 275 21.90 -12.16 -7.60
N LEU A 276 21.53 -12.38 -6.36
CA LEU A 276 20.50 -13.36 -5.96
C LEU A 276 19.08 -12.88 -6.21
N GLY A 277 18.87 -11.92 -7.11
CA GLY A 277 17.55 -11.52 -7.64
C GLY A 277 16.50 -11.18 -6.59
N GLY A 278 16.89 -10.59 -5.46
CA GLY A 278 16.00 -10.28 -4.35
C GLY A 278 15.95 -8.82 -3.95
N THR A 279 14.96 -8.46 -3.12
CA THR A 279 14.83 -7.15 -2.48
C THR A 279 16.08 -6.84 -1.68
N ARG A 280 16.65 -5.66 -1.90
CA ARG A 280 17.76 -5.18 -1.09
C ARG A 280 17.27 -4.93 0.33
N ILE A 281 17.76 -5.72 1.28
CA ILE A 281 17.44 -5.60 2.69
C ILE A 281 18.45 -4.66 3.34
N THR A 282 18.03 -3.46 3.69
CA THR A 282 18.88 -2.52 4.42
C THR A 282 18.75 -2.70 5.92
N LYS A 283 19.83 -2.39 6.66
CA LYS A 283 19.77 -2.35 8.14
C LYS A 283 18.61 -1.47 8.62
N HIS A 284 18.41 -0.33 7.97
CA HIS A 284 17.34 0.62 8.30
C HIS A 284 15.93 0.02 8.11
N GLN A 285 15.70 -0.79 7.07
CA GLN A 285 14.43 -1.51 6.89
C GLN A 285 14.19 -2.53 8.02
N LEU A 286 15.23 -3.25 8.43
CA LEU A 286 15.13 -4.21 9.53
C LEU A 286 14.88 -3.50 10.86
N GLU A 287 15.60 -2.40 11.14
CA GLU A 287 15.35 -1.57 12.31
C GLU A 287 13.90 -1.10 12.36
N ARG A 288 13.41 -0.59 11.23
CA ARG A 288 12.03 -0.15 11.11
C ARG A 288 11.01 -1.28 11.30
N SER A 289 11.30 -2.48 10.78
CA SER A 289 10.41 -3.65 10.91
C SER A 289 10.38 -4.23 12.33
N LEU A 290 11.39 -3.93 13.14
CA LEU A 290 11.51 -4.37 14.53
C LEU A 290 11.12 -3.29 15.54
N GLN A 291 10.77 -2.09 15.07
CA GLN A 291 10.24 -1.03 15.93
C GLN A 291 8.76 -1.25 16.20
N ASP A 292 8.40 -1.11 17.46
CA ASP A 292 7.00 -1.07 17.86
C ASP A 292 6.39 0.31 17.55
N ARG A 293 5.33 0.33 16.73
CA ARG A 293 4.70 1.54 16.22
C ARG A 293 3.20 1.39 16.16
N PHE A 294 2.51 2.39 16.68
CA PHE A 294 1.06 2.48 16.66
C PHE A 294 0.62 3.51 15.63
N TYR A 295 -0.18 3.10 14.67
CA TYR A 295 -0.76 4.02 13.69
C TYR A 295 -2.16 4.43 14.14
N ASP A 296 -2.31 5.70 14.51
CA ASP A 296 -3.57 6.26 14.94
C ASP A 296 -4.54 6.36 13.75
N THR A 297 -5.70 5.78 13.88
CA THR A 297 -6.77 5.80 12.87
C THR A 297 -8.01 6.59 13.33
N ARG A 298 -7.90 7.36 14.41
CA ARG A 298 -9.05 8.14 14.94
C ARG A 298 -9.60 9.10 13.90
N ARG A 299 -8.74 9.76 13.11
CA ARG A 299 -9.17 10.73 12.09
C ARG A 299 -10.08 10.08 11.05
N ILE A 300 -9.67 8.97 10.43
CA ILE A 300 -10.50 8.29 9.44
C ILE A 300 -11.79 7.74 10.04
N ARG A 301 -11.75 7.23 11.27
CA ARG A 301 -12.95 6.75 11.99
C ARG A 301 -13.94 7.87 12.27
N GLN A 302 -13.47 9.06 12.63
CA GLN A 302 -14.32 10.22 12.93
C GLN A 302 -14.87 10.89 11.67
N GLU A 303 -14.01 11.18 10.68
CA GLU A 303 -14.39 11.94 9.49
C GLU A 303 -15.13 11.08 8.46
N LEU A 304 -14.72 9.83 8.24
CA LEU A 304 -15.37 8.92 7.29
C LEU A 304 -16.36 7.96 7.94
N ARG A 305 -16.44 7.91 9.27
CA ARG A 305 -17.17 6.87 10.02
C ARG A 305 -16.76 5.46 9.60
N TRP A 306 -15.50 5.32 9.20
CA TRP A 306 -14.96 4.05 8.74
C TRP A 306 -14.64 3.14 9.93
N ALA A 307 -14.94 1.86 9.75
CA ALA A 307 -14.45 0.77 10.58
C ALA A 307 -14.24 -0.46 9.69
N PRO A 308 -13.24 -1.32 9.98
CA PRO A 308 -13.05 -2.54 9.24
C PRO A 308 -14.26 -3.45 9.37
N LYS A 309 -14.88 -3.83 8.24
CA LYS A 309 -16.08 -4.68 8.21
C LYS A 309 -15.72 -6.16 8.28
N VAL A 310 -14.56 -6.52 7.72
CA VAL A 310 -14.08 -7.91 7.76
C VAL A 310 -13.10 -8.04 8.92
N PRO A 311 -13.43 -8.83 9.96
CA PRO A 311 -12.53 -9.04 11.09
C PRO A 311 -11.23 -9.73 10.70
N LEU A 312 -10.19 -9.60 11.54
CA LEU A 312 -8.85 -10.14 11.29
C LEU A 312 -8.87 -11.65 10.99
N GLU A 313 -9.57 -12.42 11.82
CA GLU A 313 -9.63 -13.89 11.71
C GLU A 313 -10.22 -14.31 10.36
N GLU A 314 -11.28 -13.64 9.94
CA GLU A 314 -11.94 -13.90 8.67
C GLU A 314 -11.07 -13.47 7.48
N SER A 315 -10.45 -12.30 7.55
CA SER A 315 -9.59 -11.79 6.48
C SER A 315 -8.35 -12.66 6.27
N ILE A 316 -7.73 -13.16 7.34
CA ILE A 316 -6.63 -14.12 7.27
C ILE A 316 -7.10 -15.44 6.65
N ARG A 317 -8.24 -15.98 7.11
CA ARG A 317 -8.81 -17.22 6.57
C ARG A 317 -9.08 -17.11 5.06
N ARG A 318 -9.68 -16.03 4.59
CA ARG A 318 -9.93 -15.78 3.16
C ARG A 318 -8.63 -15.65 2.36
N SER A 319 -7.57 -15.11 2.97
CA SER A 319 -6.28 -14.91 2.31
C SER A 319 -5.47 -16.20 2.16
N ILE A 320 -5.58 -17.15 3.12
CA ILE A 320 -4.83 -18.43 3.09
C ILE A 320 -5.49 -19.43 2.14
N GLY A 321 -6.82 -19.50 2.10
CA GLY A 321 -7.56 -20.50 1.32
C GLY A 321 -7.41 -20.40 -0.21
N THR A 322 -6.74 -19.37 -0.73
CA THR A 322 -6.49 -19.20 -2.17
C THR A 322 -5.12 -19.71 -2.63
N HIS A 323 -4.24 -20.15 -1.73
CA HIS A 323 -2.91 -20.65 -2.05
C HIS A 323 -2.82 -22.17 -2.22
N ASP A 324 -3.87 -22.92 -1.84
CA ASP A 324 -3.87 -24.40 -1.97
C ASP A 324 -4.27 -24.90 -3.37
N HIS A 325 -4.49 -24.00 -4.35
CA HIS A 325 -4.93 -24.33 -5.72
C HIS A 325 -4.07 -23.70 -6.83
N ALA A 326 -2.82 -23.27 -6.56
CA ALA A 326 -1.93 -22.70 -7.57
C ALA A 326 -0.63 -23.54 -7.70
#